data_fae88c952dcd5717c913ed3645eaa6ef
#
_entry.id   fae88c952dcd5717c913ed3645eaa6ef
#
_cell.length_a   1.000
_cell.length_b   1.000
_cell.length_c   1.000
_cell.angle_alpha   90.00
_cell.angle_beta   90.00
_cell.angle_gamma   90.00
#
_symmetry.space_group_name_H-M   'P 1'
#
loop_
_entity.id
_entity.type
_entity.pdbx_description
1 polymer ?
#
loop_
_entity_poly.entity_id
_entity_poly.type
_entity_poly.pdbx_seq_one_letter_code
_entity_poly.pdbx_strand_id
1 'polypeptide(L)'
;TKVGDNTVSYLFSEQESGYVAGYAAVKEGYTKLGFMGGMALPAVENYGVGYLQGASDAAKEMNVNVDVNYTYTGTFSESPDIKSKASSWYSGGTEVIFSCGGQICNSIFAAGQEAGKYTIGVDTDQSGDSDTVITSALKDVKGATIEALNAYKKDKFQGGKTVTLKNTGGIVYPGLLKNFSKEDHDT
;
A
#
# COMPACT_ATOMS: atom_id res chain seq x y z
N THR A 1 11.28 7.78 -19.89
CA THR A 1 11.40 6.93 -21.10
C THR A 1 10.37 7.40 -22.12
N LYS A 2 10.77 7.55 -23.41
CA LYS A 2 9.83 7.94 -24.46
C LYS A 2 8.83 6.81 -24.70
N VAL A 3 7.54 7.10 -24.62
CA VAL A 3 6.48 6.14 -24.88
C VAL A 3 6.24 6.04 -26.39
N GLY A 4 6.19 4.83 -26.95
CA GLY A 4 5.94 4.61 -28.38
C GLY A 4 4.48 4.86 -28.76
N ASP A 5 4.21 5.16 -30.03
CA ASP A 5 2.87 5.51 -30.52
C ASP A 5 1.84 4.37 -30.36
N ASN A 6 2.30 3.14 -30.18
CA ASN A 6 1.47 1.95 -29.91
C ASN A 6 1.35 1.63 -28.41
N THR A 7 1.80 2.52 -27.55
CA THR A 7 1.87 2.31 -26.10
C THR A 7 1.26 3.50 -25.37
N VAL A 8 0.45 3.25 -24.37
CA VAL A 8 0.04 4.24 -23.37
C VAL A 8 0.59 3.84 -22.01
N SER A 9 1.16 4.79 -21.29
CA SER A 9 1.64 4.57 -19.93
C SER A 9 0.65 5.17 -18.94
N TYR A 10 0.23 4.39 -17.95
CA TYR A 10 -0.59 4.87 -16.84
C TYR A 10 0.25 5.04 -15.59
N LEU A 11 0.18 6.20 -14.97
CA LEU A 11 0.67 6.48 -13.63
C LEU A 11 -0.52 6.63 -12.69
N PHE A 12 -0.37 6.15 -11.48
CA PHE A 12 -1.38 6.26 -10.44
C PHE A 12 -0.92 7.25 -9.37
N SER A 13 -1.91 7.84 -8.66
CA SER A 13 -1.66 8.64 -7.46
C SER A 13 -1.60 7.73 -6.24
N GLU A 14 -0.57 6.86 -6.17
CA GLU A 14 -0.45 5.84 -5.12
C GLU A 14 -0.39 6.44 -3.72
N GLN A 15 0.04 7.72 -3.60
CA GLN A 15 0.03 8.44 -2.34
C GLN A 15 -1.38 8.59 -1.73
N GLU A 16 -2.44 8.59 -2.54
CA GLU A 16 -3.82 8.67 -2.04
C GLU A 16 -4.19 7.42 -1.24
N SER A 17 -3.97 6.22 -1.79
CA SER A 17 -4.23 4.96 -1.06
C SER A 17 -3.25 4.73 0.08
N GLY A 18 -1.99 5.13 -0.10
CA GLY A 18 -0.99 5.11 0.98
C GLY A 18 -1.42 5.98 2.15
N TYR A 19 -1.93 7.19 1.88
CA TYR A 19 -2.44 8.11 2.90
C TYR A 19 -3.56 7.47 3.71
N VAL A 20 -4.59 6.94 3.04
CA VAL A 20 -5.72 6.30 3.73
C VAL A 20 -5.26 5.10 4.57
N ALA A 21 -4.32 4.29 4.06
CA ALA A 21 -3.78 3.16 4.81
C ALA A 21 -3.05 3.58 6.09
N GLY A 22 -2.24 4.63 6.04
CA GLY A 22 -1.55 5.17 7.21
C GLY A 22 -2.50 5.83 8.21
N TYR A 23 -3.45 6.59 7.71
CA TYR A 23 -4.49 7.22 8.51
C TYR A 23 -5.34 6.17 9.24
N ALA A 24 -5.83 5.16 8.52
CA ALA A 24 -6.61 4.06 9.08
C ALA A 24 -5.84 3.26 10.14
N ALA A 25 -4.55 2.97 9.92
CA ALA A 25 -3.74 2.27 10.89
C ALA A 25 -3.68 3.00 12.24
N VAL A 26 -3.50 4.32 12.23
CA VAL A 26 -3.47 5.12 13.46
C VAL A 26 -4.86 5.25 14.08
N LYS A 27 -5.91 5.43 13.28
CA LYS A 27 -7.31 5.45 13.78
C LYS A 27 -7.70 4.12 14.44
N GLU A 28 -7.15 2.98 13.98
CA GLU A 28 -7.30 1.68 14.65
C GLU A 28 -6.59 1.59 15.99
N GLY A 29 -5.75 2.56 16.33
CA GLY A 29 -5.02 2.64 17.59
C GLY A 29 -3.57 2.15 17.51
N TYR A 30 -3.05 1.81 16.33
CA TYR A 30 -1.66 1.44 16.17
C TYR A 30 -0.77 2.68 16.21
N THR A 31 0.27 2.63 17.03
CA THR A 31 1.22 3.74 17.23
C THR A 31 2.65 3.39 16.85
N LYS A 32 2.96 2.11 16.66
CA LYS A 32 4.27 1.62 16.22
C LYS A 32 4.13 0.95 14.87
N LEU A 33 4.35 1.73 13.83
CA LEU A 33 4.12 1.34 12.45
C LEU A 33 5.42 0.90 11.76
N GLY A 34 5.26 0.19 10.65
CA GLY A 34 6.34 -0.14 9.73
C GLY A 34 5.94 0.10 8.29
N PHE A 35 6.90 0.48 7.45
CA PHE A 35 6.81 0.47 6.00
C PHE A 35 8.00 -0.29 5.43
N MET A 36 7.74 -1.36 4.71
CA MET A 36 8.73 -2.09 3.92
C MET A 36 8.37 -1.99 2.45
N GLY A 37 9.10 -1.15 1.73
CA GLY A 37 9.01 -1.05 0.27
C GLY A 37 9.94 -2.05 -0.42
N GLY A 38 9.62 -2.45 -1.63
CA GLY A 38 10.53 -3.21 -2.48
C GLY A 38 11.73 -2.36 -2.90
N MET A 39 11.85 -2.03 -4.18
CA MET A 39 12.82 -1.04 -4.66
C MET A 39 12.26 0.38 -4.51
N ALA A 40 13.15 1.36 -4.29
CA ALA A 40 12.81 2.78 -4.27
C ALA A 40 12.48 3.28 -5.69
N LEU A 41 11.29 2.94 -6.17
CA LEU A 41 10.72 3.40 -7.43
C LEU A 41 9.57 4.37 -7.15
N PRO A 42 9.25 5.28 -8.08
CA PRO A 42 8.26 6.34 -7.83
C PRO A 42 6.93 5.85 -7.25
N ALA A 43 6.39 4.74 -7.74
CA ALA A 43 5.13 4.18 -7.21
C ALA A 43 5.26 3.72 -5.75
N VAL A 44 6.37 3.06 -5.39
CA VAL A 44 6.64 2.58 -4.02
C VAL A 44 6.90 3.75 -3.08
N GLU A 45 7.64 4.76 -3.56
CA GLU A 45 7.91 5.99 -2.82
C GLU A 45 6.61 6.76 -2.56
N ASN A 46 5.71 6.87 -3.56
CA ASN A 46 4.42 7.53 -3.42
C ASN A 46 3.55 6.85 -2.33
N TYR A 47 3.44 5.53 -2.35
CA TYR A 47 2.75 4.80 -1.29
C TYR A 47 3.33 5.11 0.09
N GLY A 48 4.67 5.07 0.21
CA GLY A 48 5.35 5.31 1.47
C GLY A 48 5.17 6.74 2.00
N VAL A 49 5.28 7.75 1.11
CA VAL A 49 5.06 9.16 1.48
C VAL A 49 3.61 9.39 1.91
N GLY A 50 2.65 8.85 1.15
CA GLY A 50 1.23 8.90 1.53
C GLY A 50 0.99 8.27 2.89
N TYR A 51 1.53 7.08 3.12
CA TYR A 51 1.41 6.36 4.40
C TYR A 51 1.90 7.16 5.59
N LEU A 52 3.09 7.78 5.46
CA LEU A 52 3.64 8.64 6.51
C LEU A 52 2.78 9.88 6.75
N GLN A 53 2.27 10.50 5.69
CA GLN A 53 1.43 11.69 5.80
C GLN A 53 0.10 11.36 6.50
N GLY A 54 -0.59 10.29 6.08
CA GLY A 54 -1.84 9.86 6.68
C GLY A 54 -1.68 9.49 8.16
N ALA A 55 -0.62 8.74 8.48
CA ALA A 55 -0.29 8.41 9.88
C ALA A 55 -0.03 9.66 10.72
N SER A 56 0.71 10.64 10.16
CA SER A 56 0.99 11.91 10.84
C SER A 56 -0.27 12.72 11.12
N ASP A 57 -1.20 12.79 10.17
CA ASP A 57 -2.40 13.60 10.32
C ASP A 57 -3.39 12.95 11.31
N ALA A 58 -3.57 11.62 11.24
CA ALA A 58 -4.36 10.90 12.25
C ALA A 58 -3.75 11.01 13.65
N ALA A 59 -2.41 10.95 13.76
CA ALA A 59 -1.72 11.11 15.04
C ALA A 59 -1.97 12.49 15.68
N LYS A 60 -1.95 13.56 14.87
CA LYS A 60 -2.29 14.92 15.33
C LYS A 60 -3.74 15.00 15.81
N GLU A 61 -4.69 14.45 15.04
CA GLU A 61 -6.11 14.47 15.41
C GLU A 61 -6.37 13.71 16.71
N MET A 62 -5.72 12.55 16.89
CA MET A 62 -5.87 11.72 18.09
C MET A 62 -5.00 12.18 19.26
N ASN A 63 -4.12 13.18 19.04
CA ASN A 63 -3.14 13.65 20.03
C ASN A 63 -2.27 12.52 20.59
N VAL A 64 -1.76 11.65 19.69
CA VAL A 64 -0.85 10.52 20.00
C VAL A 64 0.48 10.69 19.28
N ASN A 65 1.53 10.05 19.80
CA ASN A 65 2.81 9.93 19.10
C ASN A 65 2.82 8.63 18.31
N VAL A 66 3.32 8.68 17.09
CA VAL A 66 3.47 7.53 16.20
C VAL A 66 4.92 7.40 15.78
N ASP A 67 5.47 6.21 15.97
CA ASP A 67 6.81 5.83 15.50
C ASP A 67 6.67 4.98 14.23
N VAL A 68 7.50 5.26 13.22
CA VAL A 68 7.47 4.50 11.96
C VAL A 68 8.86 3.99 11.61
N ASN A 69 9.03 2.66 11.58
CA ASN A 69 10.17 2.02 10.96
C ASN A 69 10.01 2.04 9.44
N TYR A 70 11.01 2.52 8.70
CA TYR A 70 10.93 2.70 7.26
C TYR A 70 12.14 2.15 6.54
N THR A 71 11.93 1.32 5.50
CA THR A 71 13.03 0.77 4.69
C THR A 71 12.56 0.36 3.30
N TYR A 72 13.54 0.26 2.38
CA TYR A 72 13.41 -0.46 1.11
C TYR A 72 14.25 -1.74 1.18
N THR A 73 13.72 -2.83 0.63
CA THR A 73 14.39 -4.14 0.63
C THR A 73 15.38 -4.30 -0.54
N GLY A 74 15.26 -3.44 -1.57
CA GLY A 74 16.07 -3.49 -2.78
C GLY A 74 15.63 -4.55 -3.80
N THR A 75 14.55 -5.26 -3.54
CA THR A 75 14.00 -6.32 -4.41
C THR A 75 12.47 -6.37 -4.32
N PHE A 76 11.84 -7.04 -5.29
CA PHE A 76 10.41 -7.39 -5.24
C PHE A 76 10.17 -8.88 -4.99
N SER A 77 11.25 -9.65 -4.77
CA SER A 77 11.17 -11.08 -4.49
C SER A 77 11.18 -11.34 -2.99
N GLU A 78 10.45 -12.34 -2.57
CA GLU A 78 10.51 -12.83 -1.19
C GLU A 78 11.91 -13.36 -0.83
N SER A 79 12.28 -13.26 0.43
CA SER A 79 13.53 -13.82 0.94
C SER A 79 13.51 -14.03 2.47
N PRO A 80 14.35 -14.97 2.99
CA PRO A 80 14.51 -15.16 4.42
C PRO A 80 15.01 -13.90 5.16
N ASP A 81 15.84 -13.08 4.49
CA ASP A 81 16.38 -11.84 5.08
C ASP A 81 15.27 -10.81 5.32
N ILE A 82 14.32 -10.69 4.38
CA ILE A 82 13.16 -9.80 4.51
C ILE A 82 12.29 -10.28 5.67
N LYS A 83 12.02 -11.59 5.75
CA LYS A 83 11.27 -12.18 6.86
C LYS A 83 11.96 -11.93 8.20
N SER A 84 13.27 -12.15 8.26
CA SER A 84 14.07 -11.91 9.48
C SER A 84 14.02 -10.45 9.91
N LYS A 85 14.12 -9.51 8.95
CA LYS A 85 14.02 -8.07 9.23
C LYS A 85 12.63 -7.69 9.76
N ALA A 86 11.56 -8.20 9.15
CA ALA A 86 10.19 -7.97 9.61
C ALA A 86 9.99 -8.55 11.03
N SER A 87 10.47 -9.76 11.28
CA SER A 87 10.43 -10.39 12.61
C SER A 87 11.17 -9.57 13.67
N SER A 88 12.33 -9.00 13.31
CA SER A 88 13.08 -8.09 14.19
C SER A 88 12.28 -6.83 14.53
N TRP A 89 11.57 -6.24 13.55
CA TRP A 89 10.72 -5.09 13.80
C TRP A 89 9.54 -5.42 14.72
N TYR A 90 8.85 -6.54 14.48
CA TYR A 90 7.77 -7.01 15.36
C TYR A 90 8.25 -7.27 16.78
N SER A 91 9.42 -7.92 16.94
CA SER A 91 10.04 -8.14 18.24
C SER A 91 10.45 -6.84 18.94
N GLY A 92 10.81 -5.80 18.16
CA GLY A 92 11.09 -4.45 18.64
C GLY A 92 9.84 -3.63 18.97
N GLY A 93 8.65 -4.20 18.79
CA GLY A 93 7.37 -3.59 19.17
C GLY A 93 6.55 -3.01 18.02
N THR A 94 6.98 -3.11 16.75
CA THR A 94 6.14 -2.75 15.60
C THR A 94 4.85 -3.56 15.63
N GLU A 95 3.73 -2.91 15.42
CA GLU A 95 2.39 -3.51 15.55
C GLU A 95 1.82 -3.91 14.19
N VAL A 96 2.06 -3.08 13.17
CA VAL A 96 1.60 -3.31 11.81
C VAL A 96 2.67 -2.85 10.80
N ILE A 97 2.94 -3.65 9.78
CA ILE A 97 3.87 -3.31 8.69
C ILE A 97 3.09 -3.20 7.37
N PHE A 98 3.19 -2.05 6.70
CA PHE A 98 2.74 -1.90 5.32
C PHE A 98 3.78 -2.53 4.39
N SER A 99 3.40 -3.62 3.74
CA SER A 99 4.22 -4.37 2.79
C SER A 99 3.97 -3.85 1.37
N CYS A 100 4.90 -3.07 0.81
CA CYS A 100 4.70 -2.39 -0.47
C CYS A 100 5.71 -2.86 -1.52
N GLY A 101 5.42 -4.00 -2.18
CA GLY A 101 6.33 -4.42 -3.25
C GLY A 101 6.30 -5.88 -3.67
N GLY A 102 5.29 -6.31 -4.40
CA GLY A 102 5.25 -7.64 -5.02
C GLY A 102 5.40 -8.77 -4.01
N GLN A 103 6.27 -9.75 -4.28
CA GLN A 103 6.40 -10.96 -3.45
C GLN A 103 7.08 -10.75 -2.09
N ILE A 104 7.67 -9.58 -1.82
CA ILE A 104 8.18 -9.30 -0.46
C ILE A 104 7.07 -9.42 0.59
N CYS A 105 5.81 -9.19 0.19
CA CYS A 105 4.64 -9.32 1.04
C CYS A 105 4.57 -10.70 1.70
N ASN A 106 4.88 -11.79 0.98
CA ASN A 106 4.86 -13.15 1.52
C ASN A 106 5.81 -13.31 2.72
N SER A 107 7.00 -12.74 2.63
CA SER A 107 7.98 -12.76 3.73
C SER A 107 7.49 -11.98 4.95
N ILE A 108 6.84 -10.83 4.73
CA ILE A 108 6.34 -9.95 5.78
C ILE A 108 5.09 -10.55 6.43
N PHE A 109 4.18 -11.13 5.64
CA PHE A 109 2.99 -11.84 6.13
C PHE A 109 3.38 -13.03 7.02
N ALA A 110 4.35 -13.84 6.57
CA ALA A 110 4.85 -14.97 7.36
C ALA A 110 5.45 -14.50 8.71
N ALA A 111 6.19 -13.39 8.71
CA ALA A 111 6.73 -12.81 9.94
C ALA A 111 5.62 -12.28 10.86
N GLY A 112 4.60 -11.63 10.31
CA GLY A 112 3.43 -11.13 11.03
C GLY A 112 2.65 -12.28 11.67
N GLN A 113 2.42 -13.36 10.92
CA GLN A 113 1.72 -14.54 11.41
C GLN A 113 2.46 -15.21 12.60
N GLU A 114 3.78 -15.36 12.48
CA GLU A 114 4.61 -15.93 13.57
C GLU A 114 4.65 -15.04 14.81
N ALA A 115 4.59 -13.71 14.62
CA ALA A 115 4.63 -12.75 15.72
C ALA A 115 3.23 -12.45 16.31
N GLY A 116 2.14 -12.94 15.72
CA GLY A 116 0.78 -12.55 16.09
C GLY A 116 0.53 -11.04 15.88
N LYS A 117 1.11 -10.47 14.82
CA LYS A 117 1.07 -9.04 14.45
C LYS A 117 0.41 -8.85 13.09
N TYR A 118 0.23 -7.60 12.69
CA TYR A 118 -0.58 -7.24 11.53
C TYR A 118 0.25 -6.72 10.36
N THR A 119 -0.38 -6.76 9.20
CA THR A 119 0.19 -6.25 7.94
C THR A 119 -0.84 -5.47 7.16
N ILE A 120 -0.36 -4.58 6.30
CA ILE A 120 -1.16 -3.91 5.27
C ILE A 120 -0.63 -4.40 3.92
N GLY A 121 -1.55 -4.85 3.06
CA GLY A 121 -1.26 -5.28 1.69
C GLY A 121 -1.21 -4.11 0.70
N VAL A 122 -0.90 -4.41 -0.57
CA VAL A 122 -0.72 -3.41 -1.63
C VAL A 122 -1.31 -3.88 -2.97
N ASP A 123 -1.69 -2.91 -3.80
CA ASP A 123 -2.19 -3.04 -5.18
C ASP A 123 -3.56 -3.73 -5.29
N THR A 124 -3.74 -4.89 -4.68
CA THR A 124 -4.99 -5.67 -4.67
C THR A 124 -5.40 -6.02 -3.26
N ASP A 125 -6.63 -6.49 -3.08
CA ASP A 125 -7.04 -7.06 -1.80
C ASP A 125 -6.25 -8.34 -1.51
N GLN A 126 -5.38 -8.26 -0.50
CA GLN A 126 -4.53 -9.36 -0.05
C GLN A 126 -5.04 -10.02 1.25
N SER A 127 -6.25 -9.72 1.68
CA SER A 127 -6.85 -10.35 2.87
C SER A 127 -7.02 -11.87 2.74
N GLY A 128 -7.08 -12.38 1.50
CA GLY A 128 -7.08 -13.80 1.22
C GLY A 128 -5.70 -14.47 1.25
N ASP A 129 -4.62 -13.68 1.26
CA ASP A 129 -3.25 -14.21 1.25
C ASP A 129 -2.74 -14.51 2.68
N SER A 130 -3.25 -13.78 3.69
CA SER A 130 -2.87 -13.99 5.10
C SER A 130 -3.90 -13.38 6.06
N ASP A 131 -4.18 -14.08 7.15
CA ASP A 131 -5.03 -13.60 8.25
C ASP A 131 -4.44 -12.41 9.01
N THR A 132 -3.18 -12.04 8.74
CA THR A 132 -2.54 -10.87 9.32
C THR A 132 -2.91 -9.57 8.60
N VAL A 133 -3.45 -9.65 7.37
CA VAL A 133 -3.76 -8.50 6.53
C VAL A 133 -5.02 -7.80 7.02
N ILE A 134 -4.86 -6.65 7.69
CA ILE A 134 -5.99 -5.87 8.20
C ILE A 134 -6.67 -5.02 7.13
N THR A 135 -5.93 -4.64 6.11
CA THR A 135 -6.40 -3.92 4.92
C THR A 135 -5.35 -4.00 3.81
N SER A 136 -5.70 -3.51 2.62
CA SER A 136 -4.76 -3.37 1.50
C SER A 136 -4.96 -2.02 0.83
N ALA A 137 -3.86 -1.31 0.56
CA ALA A 137 -3.86 -0.08 -0.21
C ALA A 137 -4.01 -0.41 -1.69
N LEU A 138 -5.16 -0.12 -2.26
CA LEU A 138 -5.55 -0.55 -3.60
C LEU A 138 -4.94 0.31 -4.71
N LYS A 139 -4.83 -0.29 -5.89
CA LYS A 139 -4.52 0.39 -7.15
C LYS A 139 -5.37 -0.24 -8.27
N ASP A 140 -6.24 0.55 -8.90
CA ASP A 140 -7.21 0.06 -9.88
C ASP A 140 -6.57 -0.22 -11.26
N VAL A 141 -5.64 -1.16 -11.30
CA VAL A 141 -5.00 -1.62 -12.54
C VAL A 141 -6.02 -2.22 -13.51
N LYS A 142 -7.04 -2.91 -12.96
CA LYS A 142 -8.12 -3.51 -13.77
C LYS A 142 -8.93 -2.44 -14.49
N GLY A 143 -9.35 -1.39 -13.78
CA GLY A 143 -10.09 -0.25 -14.35
C GLY A 143 -9.28 0.46 -15.42
N ALA A 144 -8.01 0.75 -15.17
CA ALA A 144 -7.10 1.35 -16.13
C ALA A 144 -6.95 0.51 -17.40
N THR A 145 -6.83 -0.82 -17.27
CA THR A 145 -6.76 -1.74 -18.42
C THR A 145 -8.06 -1.73 -19.23
N ILE A 146 -9.21 -1.77 -18.57
CA ILE A 146 -10.53 -1.71 -19.22
C ILE A 146 -10.69 -0.37 -19.94
N GLU A 147 -10.27 0.74 -19.34
CA GLU A 147 -10.30 2.06 -19.95
C GLU A 147 -9.46 2.11 -21.24
N ALA A 148 -8.22 1.59 -21.20
CA ALA A 148 -7.35 1.51 -22.37
C ALA A 148 -7.98 0.70 -23.50
N LEU A 149 -8.56 -0.46 -23.20
CA LEU A 149 -9.23 -1.32 -24.17
C LEU A 149 -10.47 -0.64 -24.78
N ASN A 150 -11.25 0.05 -23.96
CA ASN A 150 -12.42 0.79 -24.44
C ASN A 150 -12.02 1.98 -25.30
N ALA A 151 -10.94 2.68 -24.95
CA ALA A 151 -10.39 3.76 -25.77
C ALA A 151 -9.92 3.22 -27.12
N TYR A 152 -9.24 2.08 -27.14
CA TYR A 152 -8.81 1.42 -28.38
C TYR A 152 -10.02 1.06 -29.29
N LYS A 153 -11.05 0.43 -28.72
CA LYS A 153 -12.27 0.06 -29.46
C LYS A 153 -13.02 1.24 -30.07
N LYS A 154 -12.85 2.43 -29.49
CA LYS A 154 -13.52 3.67 -29.93
C LYS A 154 -12.62 4.56 -30.78
N ASP A 155 -11.49 4.08 -31.26
CA ASP A 155 -10.45 4.84 -31.98
C ASP A 155 -9.96 6.09 -31.23
N LYS A 156 -9.95 6.02 -29.88
CA LYS A 156 -9.50 7.07 -28.96
C LYS A 156 -8.27 6.68 -28.17
N PHE A 157 -7.54 5.66 -28.63
CA PHE A 157 -6.34 5.20 -27.93
C PHE A 157 -5.27 6.31 -27.89
N GLN A 158 -4.75 6.58 -26.70
CA GLN A 158 -3.82 7.68 -26.48
C GLN A 158 -2.34 7.21 -26.58
N GLY A 159 -1.99 6.59 -27.70
CA GLY A 159 -0.61 6.15 -27.94
C GLY A 159 0.40 7.31 -27.86
N GLY A 160 1.60 7.01 -27.44
CA GLY A 160 2.68 7.98 -27.24
C GLY A 160 2.54 8.86 -25.99
N LYS A 161 1.51 8.65 -25.16
CA LYS A 161 1.24 9.48 -23.97
C LYS A 161 1.43 8.72 -22.66
N THR A 162 1.75 9.49 -21.62
CA THR A 162 1.61 9.09 -20.22
C THR A 162 0.37 9.77 -19.65
N VAL A 163 -0.52 8.98 -19.07
CA VAL A 163 -1.77 9.44 -18.45
C VAL A 163 -1.68 9.19 -16.96
N THR A 164 -1.91 10.22 -16.16
CA THR A 164 -1.96 10.08 -14.70
C THR A 164 -3.42 9.84 -14.29
N LEU A 165 -3.64 8.74 -13.59
CA LEU A 165 -4.93 8.36 -13.04
C LEU A 165 -4.93 8.64 -11.54
N LYS A 166 -6.04 9.18 -11.04
CA LYS A 166 -6.26 9.20 -9.59
C LYS A 166 -6.37 7.76 -9.10
N ASN A 167 -5.80 7.49 -7.93
CA ASN A 167 -5.92 6.19 -7.31
C ASN A 167 -7.25 6.11 -6.55
N THR A 168 -8.32 5.82 -7.26
CA THR A 168 -9.67 5.72 -6.70
C THR A 168 -9.89 4.44 -5.88
N GLY A 169 -8.87 3.58 -5.76
CA GLY A 169 -8.98 2.30 -5.06
C GLY A 169 -9.10 2.44 -3.54
N GLY A 170 -8.49 3.47 -2.94
CA GLY A 170 -8.47 3.64 -1.48
C GLY A 170 -7.89 2.43 -0.76
N ILE A 171 -8.61 1.93 0.24
CA ILE A 171 -8.29 0.70 0.98
C ILE A 171 -9.49 -0.27 0.98
N VAL A 172 -9.23 -1.54 1.31
CA VAL A 172 -10.29 -2.54 1.52
C VAL A 172 -10.68 -2.65 2.99
N TYR A 173 -11.89 -3.14 3.25
CA TYR A 173 -12.46 -3.32 4.58
C TYR A 173 -12.76 -4.81 4.85
N PRO A 174 -11.74 -5.64 5.12
CA PRO A 174 -11.92 -7.10 5.30
C PRO A 174 -12.52 -7.47 6.66
N GLY A 175 -13.02 -6.50 7.44
CA GLY A 175 -13.66 -6.73 8.73
C GLY A 175 -12.70 -6.79 9.93
N LEU A 176 -11.41 -6.59 9.72
CA LEU A 176 -10.42 -6.51 10.79
C LEU A 176 -10.20 -5.09 11.32
N LEU A 177 -10.59 -4.07 10.52
CA LEU A 177 -10.64 -2.68 10.99
C LEU A 177 -11.89 -2.48 11.86
N LYS A 178 -11.71 -2.02 13.10
CA LYS A 178 -12.77 -1.88 14.11
C LYS A 178 -13.18 -0.44 14.35
N ASN A 179 -12.22 0.47 14.24
CA ASN A 179 -12.39 1.88 14.58
C ASN A 179 -12.42 2.80 13.35
N PHE A 180 -11.90 2.32 12.22
CA PHE A 180 -11.92 3.04 10.95
C PHE A 180 -12.97 2.43 10.01
N SER A 181 -13.99 3.20 9.68
CA SER A 181 -15.10 2.78 8.84
C SER A 181 -14.95 3.23 7.38
N LYS A 182 -15.82 2.71 6.51
CA LYS A 182 -15.92 3.20 5.13
C LYS A 182 -16.38 4.66 5.07
N GLU A 183 -17.20 5.09 6.02
CA GLU A 183 -17.68 6.46 6.11
C GLU A 183 -16.53 7.42 6.43
N ASP A 184 -15.57 7.02 7.27
CA ASP A 184 -14.35 7.79 7.55
C ASP A 184 -13.44 7.92 6.33
N HIS A 185 -13.46 6.93 5.43
CA HIS A 185 -12.68 6.95 4.19
C HIS A 185 -13.26 7.94 3.16
N ASP A 186 -14.57 8.07 3.10
CA ASP A 186 -15.27 8.87 2.09
C ASP A 186 -15.33 10.37 2.47
N THR A 187 -14.80 10.75 3.65
CA THR A 187 -14.70 12.12 4.17
C THR A 187 -13.34 12.74 3.86
#